data_2573c03bafbc3ea7de69b4558b3ba985
#
_entry.id   2573c03bafbc3ea7de69b4558b3ba985
#
_cell.length_a   1.000
_cell.length_b   1.000
_cell.length_c   1.000
_cell.angle_alpha   90.00
_cell.angle_beta   90.00
_cell.angle_gamma   90.00
#
_symmetry.space_group_name_H-M   'P 1'
#
loop_
_entity.id
_entity.type
_entity.pdbx_description
1 polymer ?
#
loop_
_entity_poly.entity_id
_entity_poly.type
_entity_poly.pdbx_seq_one_letter_code
_entity_poly.pdbx_strand_id
1 'polypeptide(L)'
;KEGGVPQRLTTHSGSEKPVAYKDDKHILFTANIAPSAEDAGFPSGQFQQIYEVAVTGGRPTMFSSMPMECISINKEGVMLYQDKKGYEDYWRKHQVSPIARDIWSYTPGKTPVYQKQTTFGGEDREPVWAPDGKSFYYLSEEKGSFNIFQRTPGANTSKQITFHTKHPVRFLSMASEGKLCYGYNGEIYTLVPGGQPQKVNITILSDKIDKDIIRQIRSYGATDIAVSPKGKEVAFIMRGDVYVTSIDYKTTKQITNTPDQERDISFAPDGRTLVYSSERNGLWQLYTSTIVRKEEKQFTYATELKEERLTKSNITSFQPQYSPDGKEIAFLENRTAIRVINLKSKAVRTVMDAKYQYSYADGDQWFQWSPDSQWIQSGFIGIG
;
A
#
# COMPACT_ATOMS: atom_id res chain seq x y z
N LYS A 1 -8.32 21.54 24.00
CA LYS A 1 -6.89 21.31 24.32
C LYS A 1 -6.68 20.93 25.78
N GLU A 2 -7.58 21.30 26.64
CA GLU A 2 -7.50 21.06 28.08
C GLU A 2 -8.19 19.76 28.52
N GLY A 3 -8.65 18.97 27.57
CA GLY A 3 -9.47 17.79 27.83
C GLY A 3 -10.93 18.14 28.10
N GLY A 4 -11.76 17.13 28.29
CA GLY A 4 -13.18 17.29 28.55
C GLY A 4 -13.96 16.02 28.23
N VAL A 5 -15.26 16.04 28.46
CA VAL A 5 -16.14 14.95 28.07
C VAL A 5 -16.35 15.00 26.54
N PRO A 6 -16.06 13.89 25.80
CA PRO A 6 -16.31 13.85 24.37
C PRO A 6 -17.79 14.07 24.03
N GLN A 7 -18.07 14.92 23.05
CA GLN A 7 -19.42 15.15 22.54
C GLN A 7 -19.61 14.36 21.25
N ARG A 8 -20.67 13.58 21.18
CA ARG A 8 -21.07 12.88 19.96
C ARG A 8 -21.75 13.85 19.02
N LEU A 9 -21.27 13.93 17.76
CA LEU A 9 -21.79 14.85 16.74
C LEU A 9 -22.76 14.18 15.78
N THR A 10 -22.60 12.87 15.54
CA THR A 10 -23.42 12.10 14.60
C THR A 10 -24.02 10.88 15.28
N THR A 11 -25.12 10.35 14.74
CA THR A 11 -25.86 9.21 15.30
C THR A 11 -26.00 8.05 14.31
N HIS A 12 -25.38 8.13 13.16
CA HIS A 12 -25.41 7.06 12.15
C HIS A 12 -24.68 5.81 12.67
N SER A 13 -25.16 4.62 12.27
CA SER A 13 -24.60 3.33 12.69
C SER A 13 -23.45 2.83 11.81
N GLY A 14 -23.22 3.46 10.66
CA GLY A 14 -22.11 3.11 9.76
C GLY A 14 -20.77 3.69 10.20
N SER A 15 -19.72 3.31 9.49
CA SER A 15 -18.38 3.84 9.74
C SER A 15 -18.31 5.31 9.31
N GLU A 16 -17.82 6.16 10.20
CA GLU A 16 -17.61 7.59 9.98
C GLU A 16 -16.17 7.95 10.38
N LYS A 17 -15.49 8.70 9.52
CA LYS A 17 -14.10 9.13 9.79
C LYS A 17 -13.98 10.63 9.56
N PRO A 18 -13.69 11.44 10.59
CA PRO A 18 -13.44 12.87 10.42
C PRO A 18 -12.19 13.10 9.57
N VAL A 19 -12.24 14.05 8.65
CA VAL A 19 -11.14 14.36 7.71
C VAL A 19 -10.61 15.78 7.83
N ALA A 20 -11.46 16.78 8.05
CA ALA A 20 -11.04 18.18 8.20
C ALA A 20 -12.09 19.04 8.92
N TYR A 21 -11.68 20.15 9.49
CA TYR A 21 -12.57 21.27 9.75
C TYR A 21 -12.76 22.04 8.42
N LYS A 22 -14.02 22.20 7.97
CA LYS A 22 -14.35 23.03 6.83
C LYS A 22 -14.21 24.52 7.17
N ASP A 23 -14.68 24.85 8.35
CA ASP A 23 -14.63 26.17 8.98
C ASP A 23 -14.76 26.00 10.52
N ASP A 24 -14.86 27.09 11.25
CA ASP A 24 -14.99 27.06 12.72
C ASP A 24 -16.30 26.42 13.23
N LYS A 25 -17.26 26.17 12.33
CA LYS A 25 -18.60 25.66 12.68
C LYS A 25 -18.91 24.28 12.11
N HIS A 26 -18.12 23.80 11.15
CA HIS A 26 -18.42 22.56 10.46
C HIS A 26 -17.22 21.64 10.34
N ILE A 27 -17.50 20.35 10.50
CA ILE A 27 -16.52 19.26 10.31
C ILE A 27 -16.91 18.48 9.07
N LEU A 28 -15.92 18.17 8.24
CA LEU A 28 -16.04 17.21 7.14
C LEU A 28 -15.64 15.82 7.63
N PHE A 29 -16.39 14.82 7.23
CA PHE A 29 -16.10 13.43 7.50
C PHE A 29 -16.49 12.54 6.32
N THR A 30 -15.84 11.39 6.19
CA THR A 30 -16.20 10.37 5.21
C THR A 30 -17.19 9.39 5.81
N ALA A 31 -18.19 9.00 5.06
CA ALA A 31 -19.16 7.98 5.44
C ALA A 31 -19.89 7.36 4.24
N ASN A 32 -20.56 6.25 4.47
CA ASN A 32 -21.52 5.64 3.56
C ASN A 32 -22.92 5.82 4.16
N ILE A 33 -23.51 7.00 3.97
CA ILE A 33 -24.85 7.35 4.45
C ILE A 33 -25.78 7.47 3.21
N ALA A 34 -25.65 6.57 2.25
CA ALA A 34 -26.50 6.60 1.07
C ALA A 34 -27.99 6.50 1.47
N PRO A 35 -28.89 7.35 0.94
CA PRO A 35 -30.28 7.36 1.31
C PRO A 35 -31.02 6.06 0.93
N SER A 36 -30.54 5.35 -0.09
CA SER A 36 -30.99 3.98 -0.41
C SER A 36 -29.88 3.19 -1.08
N ALA A 37 -29.96 1.85 -1.06
CA ALA A 37 -29.03 0.99 -1.77
C ALA A 37 -29.17 1.14 -3.30
N GLU A 38 -30.31 1.59 -3.79
CA GLU A 38 -30.60 1.80 -5.20
C GLU A 38 -29.94 3.06 -5.76
N ASP A 39 -29.69 4.06 -4.89
CA ASP A 39 -29.03 5.31 -5.26
C ASP A 39 -27.49 5.20 -5.21
N ALA A 40 -26.95 4.08 -4.75
CA ALA A 40 -25.52 3.86 -4.70
C ALA A 40 -24.99 3.49 -6.09
N GLY A 41 -24.71 4.49 -6.90
CA GLY A 41 -24.04 4.31 -8.20
C GLY A 41 -22.61 3.81 -8.10
N PHE A 42 -22.11 3.56 -6.88
CA PHE A 42 -20.77 3.02 -6.58
C PHE A 42 -20.88 1.80 -5.66
N PRO A 43 -19.94 0.84 -5.76
CA PRO A 43 -19.85 -0.28 -4.83
C PRO A 43 -19.81 0.22 -3.38
N SER A 44 -20.77 -0.21 -2.58
CA SER A 44 -20.89 0.20 -1.19
C SER A 44 -19.61 -0.16 -0.42
N GLY A 45 -19.13 0.76 0.41
CA GLY A 45 -17.97 0.56 1.27
C GLY A 45 -16.61 0.92 0.66
N GLN A 46 -16.48 1.01 -0.65
CA GLN A 46 -15.22 1.31 -1.34
C GLN A 46 -14.96 2.80 -1.51
N PHE A 47 -15.99 3.54 -1.91
CA PHE A 47 -15.93 4.96 -2.21
C PHE A 47 -16.84 5.72 -1.27
N GLN A 48 -16.27 6.14 -0.14
CA GLN A 48 -17.01 6.92 0.85
C GLN A 48 -17.21 8.35 0.34
N GLN A 49 -18.43 8.87 0.53
CA GLN A 49 -18.76 10.25 0.25
C GLN A 49 -18.29 11.17 1.38
N ILE A 50 -18.23 12.45 1.09
CA ILE A 50 -17.92 13.49 2.08
C ILE A 50 -19.21 14.09 2.59
N TYR A 51 -19.35 14.10 3.90
CA TYR A 51 -20.45 14.73 4.62
C TYR A 51 -19.93 15.87 5.49
N GLU A 52 -20.81 16.78 5.81
CA GLU A 52 -20.55 17.82 6.80
C GLU A 52 -21.55 17.74 7.95
N VAL A 53 -21.08 18.11 9.14
CA VAL A 53 -21.90 18.24 10.33
C VAL A 53 -21.42 19.45 11.13
N ALA A 54 -22.36 20.15 11.78
CA ALA A 54 -22.01 21.25 12.65
C ALA A 54 -21.20 20.77 13.88
N VAL A 55 -20.29 21.60 14.39
CA VAL A 55 -19.52 21.30 15.62
C VAL A 55 -20.41 21.14 16.87
N THR A 56 -21.66 21.57 16.79
CA THR A 56 -22.70 21.36 17.81
C THR A 56 -23.48 20.06 17.64
N GLY A 57 -23.14 19.27 16.59
CA GLY A 57 -23.91 18.10 16.19
C GLY A 57 -25.12 18.44 15.34
N GLY A 58 -25.90 17.42 15.00
CA GLY A 58 -27.12 17.55 14.20
C GLY A 58 -27.17 16.57 13.04
N ARG A 59 -28.04 16.85 12.05
CA ARG A 59 -28.19 16.00 10.88
C ARG A 59 -27.06 16.27 9.90
N PRO A 60 -26.24 15.27 9.53
CA PRO A 60 -25.25 15.42 8.49
C PRO A 60 -25.89 15.73 7.13
N THR A 61 -25.20 16.52 6.32
CA THR A 61 -25.55 16.79 4.92
C THR A 61 -24.41 16.33 4.00
N MET A 62 -24.75 15.80 2.84
CA MET A 62 -23.74 15.41 1.85
C MET A 62 -23.06 16.67 1.30
N PHE A 63 -21.75 16.75 1.47
CA PHE A 63 -20.94 17.82 0.90
C PHE A 63 -20.50 17.49 -0.54
N SER A 64 -20.03 16.25 -0.76
CA SER A 64 -19.58 15.79 -2.07
C SER A 64 -19.76 14.29 -2.21
N SER A 65 -20.21 13.86 -3.40
CA SER A 65 -20.21 12.46 -3.80
C SER A 65 -18.83 11.97 -4.29
N MET A 66 -17.90 12.89 -4.55
CA MET A 66 -16.52 12.54 -4.94
C MET A 66 -15.79 11.89 -3.77
N PRO A 67 -15.12 10.74 -3.99
CA PRO A 67 -14.29 10.11 -2.96
C PRO A 67 -12.99 10.90 -2.79
N MET A 68 -12.95 11.74 -1.76
CA MET A 68 -11.81 12.57 -1.41
C MET A 68 -11.15 12.02 -0.14
N GLU A 69 -9.84 11.87 -0.15
CA GLU A 69 -9.06 11.48 1.02
C GLU A 69 -8.05 12.59 1.38
N CYS A 70 -7.64 12.68 2.65
CA CYS A 70 -6.62 13.62 3.13
C CYS A 70 -6.86 15.08 2.70
N ILE A 71 -8.03 15.60 3.06
CA ILE A 71 -8.44 16.97 2.69
C ILE A 71 -7.66 17.99 3.50
N SER A 72 -7.10 19.02 2.81
CA SER A 72 -6.50 20.20 3.39
C SER A 72 -7.18 21.44 2.80
N ILE A 73 -7.60 22.39 3.65
CA ILE A 73 -8.40 23.57 3.24
C ILE A 73 -7.60 24.83 3.57
N ASN A 74 -7.49 25.75 2.59
CA ASN A 74 -6.88 27.05 2.83
C ASN A 74 -7.91 28.09 3.30
N LYS A 75 -7.45 29.32 3.57
CA LYS A 75 -8.29 30.42 4.08
C LYS A 75 -9.36 30.87 3.10
N GLU A 76 -9.14 30.68 1.81
CA GLU A 76 -10.08 30.98 0.72
C GLU A 76 -11.12 29.86 0.50
N GLY A 77 -11.05 28.78 1.29
CA GLY A 77 -11.93 27.61 1.18
C GLY A 77 -11.56 26.66 0.03
N VAL A 78 -10.42 26.85 -0.61
CA VAL A 78 -9.92 25.93 -1.64
C VAL A 78 -9.41 24.66 -0.96
N MET A 79 -9.89 23.51 -1.40
CA MET A 79 -9.51 22.22 -0.86
C MET A 79 -8.47 21.55 -1.74
N LEU A 80 -7.45 20.98 -1.14
CA LEU A 80 -6.61 19.97 -1.75
C LEU A 80 -7.02 18.61 -1.21
N TYR A 81 -7.00 17.60 -2.04
CA TYR A 81 -7.29 16.23 -1.66
C TYR A 81 -6.53 15.23 -2.54
N GLN A 82 -6.31 14.04 -2.04
CA GLN A 82 -5.95 12.92 -2.89
C GLN A 82 -7.21 12.20 -3.36
N ASP A 83 -7.24 11.81 -4.63
CA ASP A 83 -8.35 11.05 -5.17
C ASP A 83 -8.27 9.56 -4.77
N LYS A 84 -9.38 8.86 -4.90
CA LYS A 84 -9.47 7.42 -4.73
C LYS A 84 -10.12 6.82 -5.95
N LYS A 85 -9.37 6.04 -6.71
CA LYS A 85 -9.80 5.44 -7.98
C LYS A 85 -10.09 3.95 -7.87
N GLY A 86 -9.64 3.31 -6.80
CA GLY A 86 -9.80 1.89 -6.61
C GLY A 86 -9.40 1.39 -5.22
N TYR A 87 -9.20 0.09 -5.12
CA TYR A 87 -8.66 -0.56 -3.93
C TYR A 87 -7.15 -0.60 -4.01
N GLU A 88 -6.51 0.09 -3.09
CA GLU A 88 -5.07 0.03 -2.94
C GLU A 88 -4.72 -0.21 -1.49
N ASP A 89 -3.70 -1.02 -1.28
CA ASP A 89 -3.05 -1.11 0.01
C ASP A 89 -2.32 0.21 0.30
N TYR A 90 -2.73 0.89 1.37
CA TYR A 90 -2.12 2.15 1.81
C TYR A 90 -0.61 2.02 2.06
N TRP A 91 -0.16 0.85 2.47
CA TRP A 91 1.25 0.59 2.80
C TRP A 91 2.11 0.27 1.59
N ARG A 92 1.50 0.09 0.43
CA ARG A 92 2.20 -0.23 -0.80
C ARG A 92 3.13 0.89 -1.24
N LYS A 93 4.27 0.49 -1.81
CA LYS A 93 5.26 1.36 -2.44
C LYS A 93 5.37 1.05 -3.94
N HIS A 94 5.92 2.01 -4.69
CA HIS A 94 6.25 1.87 -6.13
C HIS A 94 5.06 1.46 -6.99
N GLN A 95 3.88 1.94 -6.64
CA GLN A 95 2.70 1.67 -7.43
C GLN A 95 2.64 2.58 -8.65
N VAL A 96 2.68 1.99 -9.82
CA VAL A 96 2.43 2.64 -11.11
C VAL A 96 1.22 1.93 -11.74
N SER A 97 0.05 2.50 -11.61
CA SER A 97 -1.20 1.93 -12.15
C SER A 97 -2.24 3.02 -12.39
N PRO A 98 -3.29 2.77 -13.19
CA PRO A 98 -4.38 3.72 -13.41
C PRO A 98 -5.10 4.15 -12.14
N ILE A 99 -5.01 3.35 -11.06
CA ILE A 99 -5.63 3.66 -9.78
C ILE A 99 -4.68 4.36 -8.80
N ALA A 100 -3.42 4.62 -9.17
CA ALA A 100 -2.51 5.43 -8.36
C ALA A 100 -3.13 6.80 -8.06
N ARG A 101 -2.98 7.26 -6.81
CA ARG A 101 -3.58 8.51 -6.35
C ARG A 101 -2.89 9.72 -6.94
N ASP A 102 -3.67 10.73 -7.22
CA ASP A 102 -3.21 12.05 -7.64
C ASP A 102 -3.71 13.13 -6.66
N ILE A 103 -3.03 14.25 -6.64
CA ILE A 103 -3.49 15.43 -5.90
C ILE A 103 -4.39 16.27 -6.80
N TRP A 104 -5.54 16.63 -6.27
CA TRP A 104 -6.52 17.50 -6.90
C TRP A 104 -6.82 18.70 -6.03
N SER A 105 -7.28 19.79 -6.65
CA SER A 105 -7.90 20.91 -5.95
C SER A 105 -9.39 21.03 -6.29
N TYR A 106 -10.16 21.43 -5.30
CA TYR A 106 -11.56 21.82 -5.42
C TYR A 106 -11.70 23.28 -5.02
N THR A 107 -12.17 24.12 -5.94
CA THR A 107 -12.47 25.52 -5.67
C THR A 107 -13.99 25.69 -5.58
N PRO A 108 -14.54 26.09 -4.42
CA PRO A 108 -15.96 26.28 -4.24
C PRO A 108 -16.49 27.48 -5.06
N GLY A 109 -17.75 27.47 -5.46
CA GLY A 109 -18.41 28.55 -6.19
C GLY A 109 -19.77 28.13 -6.70
N LYS A 110 -20.46 29.03 -7.44
CA LYS A 110 -21.72 28.67 -8.14
C LYS A 110 -21.52 27.49 -9.09
N THR A 111 -20.37 27.45 -9.76
CA THR A 111 -19.89 26.32 -10.55
C THR A 111 -18.57 25.88 -9.93
N PRO A 112 -18.55 24.78 -9.18
CA PRO A 112 -17.32 24.27 -8.56
C PRO A 112 -16.29 23.89 -9.64
N VAL A 113 -15.00 24.15 -9.35
CA VAL A 113 -13.89 23.80 -10.25
C VAL A 113 -13.03 22.72 -9.60
N TYR A 114 -12.84 21.62 -10.32
CA TYR A 114 -11.95 20.53 -9.95
C TYR A 114 -10.75 20.57 -10.89
N GLN A 115 -9.55 20.58 -10.34
CA GLN A 115 -8.33 20.63 -11.14
C GLN A 115 -7.28 19.67 -10.62
N LYS A 116 -6.78 18.78 -11.52
CA LYS A 116 -5.66 17.90 -11.20
C LYS A 116 -4.38 18.72 -11.01
N GLN A 117 -3.69 18.48 -9.92
CA GLN A 117 -2.48 19.20 -9.53
C GLN A 117 -1.19 18.44 -9.82
N THR A 118 -1.22 17.10 -9.83
CA THR A 118 -0.05 16.27 -10.09
C THR A 118 -0.26 15.38 -11.30
N THR A 119 0.83 15.00 -11.96
CA THR A 119 0.81 14.22 -13.21
C THR A 119 1.81 13.07 -13.20
N PHE A 120 2.41 12.77 -12.05
CA PHE A 120 3.25 11.61 -11.90
C PHE A 120 2.42 10.32 -12.09
N GLY A 121 2.98 9.32 -12.78
CA GLY A 121 2.28 8.05 -13.04
C GLY A 121 2.19 7.09 -11.86
N GLY A 122 2.80 7.43 -10.73
CA GLY A 122 2.72 6.70 -9.47
C GLY A 122 1.93 7.47 -8.42
N GLU A 123 2.15 7.14 -7.15
CA GLU A 123 1.38 7.65 -6.03
C GLU A 123 1.80 9.05 -5.57
N ASP A 124 0.84 9.97 -5.51
CA ASP A 124 0.93 11.28 -4.85
C ASP A 124 -0.11 11.36 -3.74
N ARG A 125 0.30 11.69 -2.49
CA ARG A 125 -0.53 11.54 -1.29
C ARG A 125 -0.43 12.71 -0.31
N GLU A 126 -1.39 12.78 0.59
CA GLU A 126 -1.37 13.61 1.81
C GLU A 126 -1.03 15.09 1.54
N PRO A 127 -1.80 15.79 0.70
CA PRO A 127 -1.54 17.19 0.43
C PRO A 127 -1.84 18.06 1.65
N VAL A 128 -0.96 19.03 1.94
CA VAL A 128 -1.16 20.04 2.98
C VAL A 128 -0.82 21.44 2.46
N TRP A 129 -1.73 22.38 2.66
CA TRP A 129 -1.48 23.79 2.28
C TRP A 129 -0.34 24.37 3.11
N ALA A 130 0.51 25.15 2.47
CA ALA A 130 1.39 26.07 3.19
C ALA A 130 0.55 27.19 3.84
N PRO A 131 1.01 27.81 4.94
CA PRO A 131 0.24 28.82 5.67
C PRO A 131 -0.10 30.06 4.84
N ASP A 132 0.66 30.31 3.79
CA ASP A 132 0.42 31.42 2.85
C ASP A 132 -0.74 31.14 1.85
N GLY A 133 -1.23 29.90 1.82
CA GLY A 133 -2.28 29.44 0.89
C GLY A 133 -1.89 29.47 -0.58
N LYS A 134 -0.62 29.74 -0.93
CA LYS A 134 -0.14 29.89 -2.31
C LYS A 134 0.61 28.68 -2.82
N SER A 135 1.16 27.87 -1.93
CA SER A 135 1.82 26.62 -2.24
C SER A 135 1.32 25.50 -1.32
N PHE A 136 1.64 24.26 -1.67
CA PHE A 136 1.30 23.11 -0.87
C PHE A 136 2.44 22.10 -0.85
N TYR A 137 2.43 21.25 0.18
CA TYR A 137 3.33 20.11 0.30
C TYR A 137 2.53 18.83 0.14
N TYR A 138 3.17 17.79 -0.35
CA TYR A 138 2.56 16.47 -0.54
C TYR A 138 3.63 15.39 -0.55
N LEU A 139 3.23 14.14 -0.39
CA LEU A 139 4.11 12.99 -0.52
C LEU A 139 4.07 12.46 -1.94
N SER A 140 5.25 12.22 -2.52
CA SER A 140 5.40 11.59 -3.83
C SER A 140 6.56 10.62 -3.83
N GLU A 141 6.43 9.54 -4.59
CA GLU A 141 7.53 8.59 -4.84
C GLU A 141 8.18 8.79 -6.21
N GLU A 142 7.97 9.95 -6.84
CA GLU A 142 8.54 10.32 -8.15
C GLU A 142 10.07 10.12 -8.25
N LYS A 143 10.78 10.21 -7.13
CA LYS A 143 12.23 9.99 -7.04
C LYS A 143 12.62 8.71 -6.31
N GLY A 144 11.78 7.68 -6.41
CA GLY A 144 12.04 6.33 -5.93
C GLY A 144 11.33 5.98 -4.60
N SER A 145 11.47 6.74 -3.54
CA SER A 145 10.76 6.54 -2.27
C SER A 145 9.90 7.74 -1.96
N PHE A 146 8.81 7.55 -1.21
CA PHE A 146 8.01 8.67 -0.76
C PHE A 146 8.85 9.69 -0.01
N ASN A 147 8.81 10.92 -0.50
CA ASN A 147 9.42 12.09 0.09
C ASN A 147 8.45 13.26 0.04
N ILE A 148 8.74 14.33 0.76
CA ILE A 148 7.96 15.56 0.74
C ILE A 148 8.37 16.37 -0.48
N PHE A 149 7.39 16.79 -1.27
CA PHE A 149 7.52 17.72 -2.38
C PHE A 149 6.71 18.97 -2.10
N GLN A 150 7.13 20.10 -2.66
CA GLN A 150 6.42 21.37 -2.66
C GLN A 150 6.01 21.74 -4.08
N ARG A 151 4.80 22.28 -4.23
CA ARG A 151 4.23 22.70 -5.51
C ARG A 151 3.37 23.95 -5.35
N THR A 152 3.34 24.79 -6.37
CA THR A 152 2.34 25.85 -6.53
C THR A 152 1.18 25.31 -7.36
N PRO A 153 -0.09 25.57 -6.99
CA PRO A 153 -1.23 25.16 -7.81
C PRO A 153 -1.11 25.62 -9.27
N GLY A 154 -1.38 24.68 -10.19
CA GLY A 154 -1.25 24.93 -11.63
C GLY A 154 0.18 24.93 -12.19
N ALA A 155 1.22 24.81 -11.36
CA ALA A 155 2.59 24.68 -11.86
C ALA A 155 2.85 23.30 -12.49
N ASN A 156 3.78 23.22 -13.43
CA ASN A 156 4.16 21.97 -14.09
C ASN A 156 5.29 21.23 -13.37
N THR A 157 5.93 21.83 -12.38
CA THR A 157 7.08 21.29 -11.67
C THR A 157 6.87 21.29 -10.17
N SER A 158 7.52 20.37 -9.49
CA SER A 158 7.56 20.27 -8.04
C SER A 158 9.00 20.29 -7.54
N LYS A 159 9.20 20.82 -6.34
CA LYS A 159 10.51 20.84 -5.67
C LYS A 159 10.54 19.77 -4.59
N GLN A 160 11.48 18.86 -4.66
CA GLN A 160 11.71 17.89 -3.58
C GLN A 160 12.27 18.60 -2.34
N ILE A 161 11.75 18.27 -1.15
CA ILE A 161 12.07 18.91 0.12
C ILE A 161 12.85 17.96 1.03
N THR A 162 12.52 16.65 1.03
CA THR A 162 13.23 15.63 1.80
C THR A 162 13.88 14.60 0.87
N PHE A 163 14.95 13.93 1.35
CA PHE A 163 15.79 13.06 0.52
C PHE A 163 16.05 11.71 1.20
N HIS A 164 15.01 11.14 1.80
CA HIS A 164 15.08 9.81 2.41
C HIS A 164 15.10 8.73 1.33
N THR A 165 15.97 7.71 1.50
CA THR A 165 16.18 6.67 0.47
C THR A 165 15.80 5.26 0.91
N LYS A 166 15.81 4.96 2.23
CA LYS A 166 15.57 3.60 2.74
C LYS A 166 14.10 3.29 2.98
N HIS A 167 13.37 4.23 3.57
CA HIS A 167 11.98 4.05 3.97
C HIS A 167 11.12 5.18 3.40
N PRO A 168 9.83 4.94 3.18
CA PRO A 168 8.92 5.99 2.75
C PRO A 168 8.65 6.99 3.89
N VAL A 169 8.53 8.25 3.54
CA VAL A 169 7.90 9.27 4.38
C VAL A 169 6.39 9.04 4.38
N ARG A 170 5.73 9.21 5.54
CA ARG A 170 4.28 9.01 5.72
C ARG A 170 3.72 10.00 6.75
N PHE A 171 2.40 10.13 6.79
CA PHE A 171 1.68 10.91 7.80
C PHE A 171 2.07 12.39 7.79
N LEU A 172 2.11 12.98 6.60
CA LEU A 172 2.44 14.39 6.43
C LEU A 172 1.35 15.26 7.04
N SER A 173 1.77 16.21 7.85
CA SER A 173 0.92 17.27 8.39
C SER A 173 1.67 18.59 8.46
N MET A 174 0.92 19.69 8.60
CA MET A 174 1.45 21.04 8.67
C MET A 174 0.87 21.74 9.90
N ALA A 175 1.72 22.34 10.71
CA ALA A 175 1.31 23.25 11.76
C ALA A 175 1.00 24.66 11.20
N SER A 176 0.19 25.42 11.90
CA SER A 176 -0.23 26.78 11.47
C SER A 176 0.94 27.74 11.23
N GLU A 177 2.03 27.53 11.95
CA GLU A 177 3.28 28.29 11.78
C GLU A 177 4.17 27.80 10.63
N GLY A 178 3.72 26.82 9.86
CA GLY A 178 4.43 26.33 8.67
C GLY A 178 5.46 25.25 8.93
N LYS A 179 5.49 24.66 10.12
CA LYS A 179 6.34 23.51 10.42
C LYS A 179 5.66 22.22 9.95
N LEU A 180 6.36 21.45 9.13
CA LEU A 180 5.96 20.11 8.70
C LEU A 180 6.21 19.09 9.81
N CYS A 181 5.34 18.10 9.92
CA CYS A 181 5.52 16.90 10.74
C CYS A 181 5.22 15.68 9.90
N TYR A 182 6.05 14.64 10.05
CA TYR A 182 5.90 13.40 9.27
C TYR A 182 6.53 12.20 9.99
N GLY A 183 6.10 11.00 9.60
CA GLY A 183 6.68 9.74 10.04
C GLY A 183 7.77 9.26 9.08
N TYR A 184 8.86 8.74 9.62
CA TYR A 184 9.92 8.08 8.86
C TYR A 184 10.58 7.00 9.71
N ASN A 185 10.66 5.76 9.19
CA ASN A 185 11.28 4.62 9.88
C ASN A 185 10.77 4.40 11.32
N GLY A 186 9.45 4.50 11.53
CA GLY A 186 8.83 4.32 12.85
C GLY A 186 9.00 5.48 13.82
N GLU A 187 9.64 6.57 13.40
CA GLU A 187 9.94 7.75 14.20
C GLU A 187 9.19 8.99 13.68
N ILE A 188 9.01 9.97 14.53
CA ILE A 188 8.39 11.26 14.16
C ILE A 188 9.47 12.30 13.90
N TYR A 189 9.32 13.02 12.80
CA TYR A 189 10.21 14.12 12.41
C TYR A 189 9.43 15.42 12.25
N THR A 190 10.09 16.52 12.52
CA THR A 190 9.63 17.86 12.17
C THR A 190 10.61 18.53 11.23
N LEU A 191 10.09 19.43 10.38
CA LEU A 191 10.88 20.16 9.40
C LEU A 191 10.32 21.56 9.20
N VAL A 192 11.14 22.59 9.42
CA VAL A 192 10.87 23.92 8.92
C VAL A 192 11.33 23.95 7.47
N PRO A 193 10.48 24.33 6.50
CA PRO A 193 10.87 24.36 5.09
C PRO A 193 12.15 25.17 4.87
N GLY A 194 13.12 24.58 4.17
CA GLY A 194 14.44 25.15 3.99
C GLY A 194 15.48 24.78 5.06
N GLY A 195 15.06 24.18 6.16
CA GLY A 195 15.93 23.64 7.22
C GLY A 195 16.24 22.15 7.04
N GLN A 196 16.77 21.56 8.10
CA GLN A 196 17.05 20.11 8.16
C GLN A 196 15.97 19.39 8.98
N PRO A 197 15.60 18.17 8.60
CA PRO A 197 14.70 17.32 9.39
C PRO A 197 15.24 17.09 10.80
N GLN A 198 14.37 17.23 11.79
CA GLN A 198 14.70 17.01 13.21
C GLN A 198 13.82 15.89 13.76
N LYS A 199 14.45 14.84 14.27
CA LYS A 199 13.73 13.76 14.97
C LYS A 199 13.16 14.29 16.28
N VAL A 200 11.90 13.96 16.55
CA VAL A 200 11.26 14.26 17.84
C VAL A 200 11.69 13.20 18.84
N ASN A 201 12.37 13.62 19.91
CA ASN A 201 12.75 12.72 20.99
C ASN A 201 11.54 12.46 21.89
N ILE A 202 11.06 11.22 21.88
CA ILE A 202 9.96 10.75 22.72
C ILE A 202 10.53 9.81 23.77
N THR A 203 10.35 10.14 25.04
CA THR A 203 10.73 9.27 26.16
C THR A 203 9.45 8.67 26.75
N ILE A 204 9.37 7.34 26.74
CA ILE A 204 8.28 6.60 27.38
C ILE A 204 8.82 6.03 28.68
N LEU A 205 8.29 6.51 29.81
CA LEU A 205 8.58 5.93 31.11
C LEU A 205 7.65 4.75 31.32
N SER A 206 8.22 3.55 31.49
CA SER A 206 7.44 2.32 31.71
C SER A 206 8.16 1.44 32.74
N ASP A 207 7.40 0.92 33.67
CA ASP A 207 7.88 -0.09 34.64
C ASP A 207 8.00 -1.50 34.01
N LYS A 208 7.70 -1.64 32.71
CA LYS A 208 7.84 -2.91 32.02
C LYS A 208 9.29 -3.15 31.67
N ILE A 209 9.80 -4.28 32.10
CA ILE A 209 11.09 -4.79 31.66
C ILE A 209 10.92 -5.29 30.22
N ASP A 210 11.56 -4.63 29.27
CA ASP A 210 11.59 -5.08 27.88
C ASP A 210 12.34 -6.41 27.81
N LYS A 211 11.72 -7.39 27.20
CA LYS A 211 12.36 -8.67 26.89
C LYS A 211 12.82 -8.60 25.42
N ASP A 212 14.07 -8.98 25.19
CA ASP A 212 14.67 -9.03 23.83
C ASP A 212 13.88 -9.94 22.88
N ILE A 213 13.12 -10.89 23.44
CA ILE A 213 12.32 -11.85 22.67
C ILE A 213 10.89 -11.87 23.20
N ILE A 214 9.94 -11.50 22.37
CA ILE A 214 8.51 -11.65 22.62
C ILE A 214 8.00 -12.87 21.85
N ARG A 215 7.58 -13.91 22.58
CA ARG A 215 6.90 -15.06 22.00
C ARG A 215 5.40 -14.82 21.98
N GLN A 216 4.78 -14.89 20.81
CA GLN A 216 3.36 -14.70 20.63
C GLN A 216 2.75 -15.87 19.86
N ILE A 217 1.60 -16.35 20.33
CA ILE A 217 0.74 -17.23 19.55
C ILE A 217 -0.19 -16.33 18.75
N ARG A 218 -0.18 -16.48 17.43
CA ARG A 218 -1.03 -15.73 16.51
C ARG A 218 -1.99 -16.68 15.81
N SER A 219 -3.27 -16.35 15.81
CA SER A 219 -4.34 -17.06 15.09
C SER A 219 -4.87 -16.27 13.87
N TYR A 220 -4.28 -15.12 13.58
CA TYR A 220 -4.67 -14.22 12.49
C TYR A 220 -3.49 -13.38 12.02
N GLY A 221 -3.63 -12.73 10.85
CA GLY A 221 -2.66 -11.78 10.31
C GLY A 221 -1.69 -12.37 9.28
N ALA A 222 -1.91 -13.63 8.86
CA ALA A 222 -1.29 -14.13 7.64
C ALA A 222 -1.96 -13.47 6.42
N THR A 223 -1.16 -12.93 5.51
CA THR A 223 -1.66 -12.25 4.30
C THR A 223 -1.59 -13.12 3.06
N ASP A 224 -0.86 -14.24 3.13
CA ASP A 224 -0.72 -15.19 2.05
C ASP A 224 -0.35 -16.57 2.61
N ILE A 225 -0.78 -17.65 1.95
CA ILE A 225 -0.60 -19.03 2.43
C ILE A 225 -0.34 -19.95 1.25
N ALA A 226 0.67 -20.82 1.39
CA ALA A 226 0.95 -21.91 0.46
C ALA A 226 1.18 -23.23 1.21
N VAL A 227 0.57 -24.30 0.73
CA VAL A 227 0.75 -25.66 1.29
C VAL A 227 1.85 -26.39 0.52
N SER A 228 2.76 -27.03 1.23
CA SER A 228 3.81 -27.84 0.59
C SER A 228 3.21 -29.02 -0.19
N PRO A 229 3.82 -29.49 -1.29
CA PRO A 229 3.27 -30.53 -2.15
C PRO A 229 2.90 -31.84 -1.43
N LYS A 230 3.56 -32.14 -0.33
CA LYS A 230 3.30 -33.32 0.51
C LYS A 230 2.35 -33.06 1.69
N GLY A 231 1.84 -31.81 1.82
CA GLY A 231 0.96 -31.43 2.92
C GLY A 231 1.61 -31.48 4.31
N LYS A 232 2.93 -31.41 4.41
CA LYS A 232 3.64 -31.50 5.70
C LYS A 232 4.03 -30.12 6.29
N GLU A 233 4.05 -29.11 5.47
CA GLU A 233 4.38 -27.76 5.85
C GLU A 233 3.42 -26.75 5.22
N VAL A 234 3.21 -25.65 5.89
CA VAL A 234 2.49 -24.47 5.38
C VAL A 234 3.45 -23.29 5.42
N ALA A 235 3.69 -22.70 4.28
CA ALA A 235 4.35 -21.41 4.19
C ALA A 235 3.30 -20.30 4.28
N PHE A 236 3.63 -19.21 4.94
CA PHE A 236 2.75 -18.05 5.06
C PHE A 236 3.55 -16.77 5.22
N ILE A 237 2.91 -15.66 4.90
CA ILE A 237 3.51 -14.33 5.09
C ILE A 237 2.84 -13.66 6.28
N MET A 238 3.65 -13.16 7.18
CA MET A 238 3.19 -12.42 8.34
C MET A 238 4.09 -11.20 8.58
N ARG A 239 3.47 -10.02 8.64
CA ARG A 239 4.18 -8.75 8.84
C ARG A 239 5.27 -8.47 7.80
N GLY A 240 5.08 -8.98 6.58
CA GLY A 240 6.01 -8.81 5.46
C GLY A 240 7.09 -9.86 5.35
N ASP A 241 7.25 -10.75 6.33
CA ASP A 241 8.23 -11.85 6.27
C ASP A 241 7.60 -13.20 5.93
N VAL A 242 8.38 -14.05 5.28
CA VAL A 242 8.02 -15.44 4.97
C VAL A 242 8.34 -16.34 6.14
N TYR A 243 7.36 -17.14 6.55
CA TYR A 243 7.49 -18.19 7.56
C TYR A 243 7.05 -19.53 7.00
N VAL A 244 7.59 -20.61 7.56
CA VAL A 244 7.12 -21.98 7.31
C VAL A 244 6.84 -22.68 8.62
N THR A 245 5.66 -23.28 8.76
CA THR A 245 5.27 -24.07 9.93
C THR A 245 5.04 -25.52 9.56
N SER A 246 5.44 -26.43 10.44
CA SER A 246 5.13 -27.85 10.30
C SER A 246 3.68 -28.14 10.70
N ILE A 247 3.01 -29.03 9.97
CA ILE A 247 1.67 -29.52 10.33
C ILE A 247 1.77 -30.59 11.43
N ASP A 248 2.80 -31.43 11.36
CA ASP A 248 3.00 -32.52 12.31
C ASP A 248 3.60 -32.05 13.65
N TYR A 249 4.39 -30.99 13.62
CA TYR A 249 5.12 -30.48 14.79
C TYR A 249 4.83 -29.01 15.01
N LYS A 250 4.75 -28.56 16.25
CA LYS A 250 4.51 -27.15 16.60
C LYS A 250 5.78 -26.29 16.40
N THR A 251 6.38 -26.39 15.23
CA THR A 251 7.62 -25.70 14.88
C THR A 251 7.38 -24.76 13.71
N THR A 252 7.73 -23.51 13.91
CA THR A 252 7.68 -22.45 12.86
C THR A 252 9.08 -21.88 12.68
N LYS A 253 9.49 -21.73 11.43
CA LYS A 253 10.76 -21.12 11.06
C LYS A 253 10.53 -19.88 10.23
N GLN A 254 11.22 -18.81 10.56
CA GLN A 254 11.32 -17.61 9.73
C GLN A 254 12.29 -17.89 8.57
N ILE A 255 11.87 -17.59 7.36
CA ILE A 255 12.64 -17.81 6.13
C ILE A 255 13.30 -16.53 5.68
N THR A 256 12.57 -15.40 5.72
CA THR A 256 13.12 -14.07 5.43
C THR A 256 13.16 -13.24 6.69
N ASN A 257 14.13 -12.34 6.76
CA ASN A 257 14.29 -11.38 7.86
C ASN A 257 14.89 -10.10 7.27
N THR A 258 14.09 -9.36 6.55
CA THR A 258 14.50 -8.14 5.86
C THR A 258 13.63 -6.97 6.29
N PRO A 259 14.11 -5.73 6.14
CA PRO A 259 13.27 -4.56 6.39
C PRO A 259 12.22 -4.33 5.28
N ASP A 260 12.30 -5.10 4.19
CA ASP A 260 11.44 -5.00 3.03
C ASP A 260 10.24 -5.94 3.16
N GLN A 261 9.24 -5.76 2.33
CA GLN A 261 8.03 -6.59 2.34
C GLN A 261 8.15 -7.74 1.36
N GLU A 262 7.74 -8.94 1.78
CA GLU A 262 7.51 -10.11 0.95
C GLU A 262 6.01 -10.36 0.77
N ARG A 263 5.63 -10.97 -0.38
CA ARG A 263 4.26 -11.39 -0.69
C ARG A 263 4.24 -12.48 -1.78
N ASP A 264 3.06 -13.04 -2.05
CA ASP A 264 2.80 -13.96 -3.17
C ASP A 264 3.68 -15.21 -3.12
N ILE A 265 3.49 -16.04 -2.12
CA ILE A 265 4.33 -17.22 -1.87
C ILE A 265 3.85 -18.47 -2.62
N SER A 266 4.78 -19.26 -3.18
CA SER A 266 4.49 -20.55 -3.80
C SER A 266 5.61 -21.56 -3.54
N PHE A 267 5.24 -22.86 -3.35
CA PHE A 267 6.20 -23.94 -3.29
C PHE A 267 6.55 -24.48 -4.68
N ALA A 268 7.81 -24.82 -4.88
CA ALA A 268 8.19 -25.71 -5.98
C ALA A 268 7.57 -27.09 -5.80
N PRO A 269 7.29 -27.84 -6.90
CA PRO A 269 6.70 -29.18 -6.83
C PRO A 269 7.52 -30.21 -6.04
N ASP A 270 8.82 -30.00 -5.91
CA ASP A 270 9.69 -30.85 -5.09
C ASP A 270 9.60 -30.55 -3.57
N GLY A 271 8.94 -29.44 -3.20
CA GLY A 271 8.78 -28.99 -1.82
C GLY A 271 10.07 -28.47 -1.18
N ARG A 272 11.14 -28.22 -1.96
CA ARG A 272 12.44 -27.82 -1.46
C ARG A 272 12.79 -26.38 -1.75
N THR A 273 11.99 -25.70 -2.55
CA THR A 273 12.17 -24.30 -2.92
C THR A 273 10.86 -23.56 -2.72
N LEU A 274 10.95 -22.38 -2.14
CA LEU A 274 9.90 -21.36 -2.12
C LEU A 274 10.24 -20.30 -3.14
N VAL A 275 9.24 -19.75 -3.81
CA VAL A 275 9.33 -18.52 -4.57
C VAL A 275 8.36 -17.51 -3.98
N TYR A 276 8.77 -16.24 -3.95
CA TYR A 276 7.98 -15.13 -3.43
C TYR A 276 8.39 -13.83 -4.10
N SER A 277 7.52 -12.83 -4.03
CA SER A 277 7.83 -11.46 -4.44
C SER A 277 8.41 -10.70 -3.26
N SER A 278 9.46 -9.91 -3.47
CA SER A 278 10.05 -9.02 -2.47
C SER A 278 10.36 -7.65 -3.04
N GLU A 279 10.11 -6.59 -2.28
CA GLU A 279 10.32 -5.19 -2.71
C GLU A 279 11.73 -4.65 -2.47
N ARG A 280 12.70 -5.52 -2.26
CA ARG A 280 14.09 -5.14 -1.99
C ARG A 280 14.65 -4.26 -3.09
N ASN A 281 15.46 -3.27 -2.68
CA ASN A 281 16.02 -2.26 -3.57
C ASN A 281 14.98 -1.38 -4.27
N GLY A 282 13.81 -1.21 -3.64
CA GLY A 282 12.78 -0.30 -4.11
C GLY A 282 11.98 -0.81 -5.32
N LEU A 283 12.06 -2.09 -5.65
CA LEU A 283 11.34 -2.68 -6.77
C LEU A 283 10.95 -4.13 -6.47
N TRP A 284 9.68 -4.45 -6.68
CA TRP A 284 9.20 -5.83 -6.54
C TRP A 284 9.86 -6.76 -7.54
N GLN A 285 10.51 -7.79 -7.04
CA GLN A 285 11.17 -8.82 -7.84
C GLN A 285 10.93 -10.20 -7.23
N LEU A 286 11.12 -11.23 -8.03
CA LEU A 286 10.97 -12.60 -7.56
C LEU A 286 12.27 -13.08 -6.91
N TYR A 287 12.12 -13.72 -5.77
CA TYR A 287 13.18 -14.37 -5.02
C TYR A 287 12.83 -15.83 -4.76
N THR A 288 13.83 -16.65 -4.62
CA THR A 288 13.70 -18.06 -4.22
C THR A 288 14.50 -18.33 -2.96
N SER A 289 13.95 -19.14 -2.05
CA SER A 289 14.67 -19.75 -0.94
C SER A 289 14.68 -21.26 -1.10
N THR A 290 15.86 -21.88 -1.13
CA THR A 290 16.05 -23.31 -1.39
C THR A 290 16.77 -23.98 -0.25
N ILE A 291 16.32 -25.18 0.16
CA ILE A 291 17.01 -26.05 1.11
C ILE A 291 18.30 -26.57 0.48
N VAL A 292 19.45 -26.26 1.05
CA VAL A 292 20.78 -26.59 0.49
C VAL A 292 21.10 -28.07 0.66
N ARG A 293 20.97 -28.61 1.88
CA ARG A 293 21.37 -29.96 2.20
C ARG A 293 20.37 -31.00 1.67
N LYS A 294 20.83 -31.97 0.93
CA LYS A 294 20.00 -32.99 0.24
C LYS A 294 19.20 -33.86 1.19
N GLU A 295 19.76 -34.19 2.36
CA GLU A 295 19.15 -34.97 3.43
C GLU A 295 17.98 -34.26 4.11
N GLU A 296 17.99 -32.95 4.15
CA GLU A 296 16.92 -32.12 4.73
C GLU A 296 15.76 -32.00 3.75
N LYS A 297 14.56 -32.41 4.16
CA LYS A 297 13.39 -32.53 3.29
C LYS A 297 12.33 -31.46 3.55
N GLN A 298 12.46 -30.71 4.63
CA GLN A 298 11.48 -29.71 5.08
C GLN A 298 12.19 -28.44 5.54
N PHE A 299 11.55 -27.30 5.31
CA PHE A 299 12.07 -25.98 5.72
C PHE A 299 12.18 -25.84 7.23
N THR A 300 11.21 -26.37 7.97
CA THR A 300 11.12 -26.18 9.43
C THR A 300 12.33 -26.69 10.19
N TYR A 301 13.06 -27.68 9.67
CA TYR A 301 14.31 -28.18 10.27
C TYR A 301 15.55 -28.00 9.38
N ALA A 302 15.40 -27.40 8.21
CA ALA A 302 16.56 -27.11 7.36
C ALA A 302 17.56 -26.23 8.09
N THR A 303 18.83 -26.60 8.06
CA THR A 303 19.89 -25.87 8.75
C THR A 303 20.50 -24.78 7.88
N GLU A 304 20.41 -24.92 6.56
CA GLU A 304 20.97 -24.00 5.58
C GLU A 304 20.00 -23.75 4.45
N LEU A 305 19.72 -22.49 4.18
CA LEU A 305 18.90 -22.03 3.06
C LEU A 305 19.74 -21.14 2.15
N LYS A 306 19.56 -21.30 0.83
CA LYS A 306 20.13 -20.43 -0.19
C LYS A 306 19.02 -19.56 -0.74
N GLU A 307 19.17 -18.25 -0.60
CA GLU A 307 18.29 -17.29 -1.25
C GLU A 307 18.92 -16.80 -2.56
N GLU A 308 18.09 -16.60 -3.58
CA GLU A 308 18.52 -16.11 -4.88
C GLU A 308 17.45 -15.19 -5.49
N ARG A 309 17.86 -14.02 -6.00
CA ARG A 309 17.00 -13.16 -6.81
C ARG A 309 16.82 -13.77 -8.21
N LEU A 310 15.58 -14.05 -8.58
CA LEU A 310 15.25 -14.73 -9.84
C LEU A 310 15.07 -13.74 -11.00
N THR A 311 14.33 -12.64 -10.80
CA THR A 311 14.12 -11.59 -11.81
C THR A 311 15.04 -10.40 -11.56
N LYS A 312 15.54 -9.77 -12.65
CA LYS A 312 16.50 -8.66 -12.59
C LYS A 312 16.10 -7.50 -13.50
N SER A 313 14.82 -7.42 -13.87
CA SER A 313 14.29 -6.33 -14.69
C SER A 313 14.13 -5.03 -13.88
N ASN A 314 13.91 -3.92 -14.59
CA ASN A 314 13.52 -2.65 -13.99
C ASN A 314 11.99 -2.50 -13.88
N ILE A 315 11.26 -3.59 -14.04
CA ILE A 315 9.81 -3.66 -14.00
C ILE A 315 9.42 -4.58 -12.85
N THR A 316 8.36 -4.22 -12.13
CA THR A 316 7.86 -5.00 -10.99
C THR A 316 7.38 -6.39 -11.41
N SER A 317 7.66 -7.40 -10.59
CA SER A 317 7.27 -8.80 -10.78
C SER A 317 6.51 -9.30 -9.54
N PHE A 318 5.34 -9.92 -9.77
CA PHE A 318 4.41 -10.35 -8.72
C PHE A 318 3.85 -11.74 -8.96
N GLN A 319 3.17 -12.31 -7.94
CA GLN A 319 2.37 -13.53 -8.00
C GLN A 319 3.07 -14.71 -8.70
N PRO A 320 4.28 -15.10 -8.27
CA PRO A 320 4.96 -16.22 -8.91
C PRO A 320 4.26 -17.54 -8.64
N GLN A 321 4.08 -18.36 -9.67
CA GLN A 321 3.54 -19.70 -9.59
C GLN A 321 4.41 -20.68 -10.37
N TYR A 322 4.84 -21.76 -9.70
CA TYR A 322 5.56 -22.82 -10.39
C TYR A 322 4.66 -23.55 -11.38
N SER A 323 5.20 -23.92 -12.53
CA SER A 323 4.60 -24.94 -13.37
C SER A 323 4.57 -26.28 -12.63
N PRO A 324 3.54 -27.15 -12.84
CA PRO A 324 3.46 -28.45 -12.19
C PRO A 324 4.69 -29.36 -12.41
N ASP A 325 5.40 -29.22 -13.52
CA ASP A 325 6.65 -29.93 -13.80
C ASP A 325 7.90 -29.29 -13.16
N GLY A 326 7.75 -28.13 -12.52
CA GLY A 326 8.80 -27.42 -11.81
C GLY A 326 9.88 -26.78 -12.67
N LYS A 327 9.69 -26.68 -14.00
CA LYS A 327 10.71 -26.14 -14.89
C LYS A 327 10.58 -24.65 -15.14
N GLU A 328 9.41 -24.09 -14.89
CA GLU A 328 9.08 -22.71 -15.19
C GLU A 328 8.33 -22.05 -14.03
N ILE A 329 8.35 -20.72 -14.00
CA ILE A 329 7.54 -19.91 -13.11
C ILE A 329 6.78 -18.87 -13.96
N ALA A 330 5.46 -18.87 -13.85
CA ALA A 330 4.62 -17.80 -14.34
C ALA A 330 4.53 -16.68 -13.31
N PHE A 331 4.45 -15.44 -13.76
CA PHE A 331 4.34 -14.28 -12.89
C PHE A 331 3.71 -13.09 -13.60
N LEU A 332 3.21 -12.13 -12.85
CA LEU A 332 2.75 -10.85 -13.38
C LEU A 332 3.90 -9.87 -13.47
N GLU A 333 4.09 -9.28 -14.63
CA GLU A 333 4.96 -8.12 -14.84
C GLU A 333 4.09 -6.87 -14.92
N ASN A 334 4.44 -5.86 -14.14
CA ASN A 334 3.68 -4.59 -14.06
C ASN A 334 2.17 -4.80 -13.87
N ARG A 335 1.77 -5.85 -13.12
CA ARG A 335 0.39 -6.25 -12.77
C ARG A 335 -0.53 -6.68 -13.89
N THR A 336 -0.16 -6.52 -15.12
CA THR A 336 -1.06 -6.72 -16.27
C THR A 336 -0.54 -7.72 -17.29
N ALA A 337 0.77 -7.88 -17.45
CA ALA A 337 1.33 -8.86 -18.37
C ALA A 337 1.64 -10.17 -17.66
N ILE A 338 1.24 -11.30 -18.24
CA ILE A 338 1.66 -12.62 -17.77
C ILE A 338 2.93 -13.01 -18.49
N ARG A 339 3.99 -13.21 -17.70
CA ARG A 339 5.31 -13.66 -18.13
C ARG A 339 5.60 -15.06 -17.60
N VAL A 340 6.47 -15.77 -18.28
CA VAL A 340 7.00 -17.05 -17.83
C VAL A 340 8.51 -17.03 -17.92
N ILE A 341 9.18 -17.39 -16.84
CA ILE A 341 10.63 -17.57 -16.79
C ILE A 341 10.97 -19.08 -16.77
N ASN A 342 11.85 -19.49 -17.65
CA ASN A 342 12.43 -20.83 -17.62
C ASN A 342 13.58 -20.88 -16.61
N LEU A 343 13.49 -21.79 -15.63
CA LEU A 343 14.43 -21.81 -14.50
C LEU A 343 15.86 -22.23 -14.90
N LYS A 344 15.99 -23.03 -15.97
CA LYS A 344 17.31 -23.48 -16.46
C LYS A 344 17.99 -22.43 -17.32
N SER A 345 17.29 -21.92 -18.33
CA SER A 345 17.86 -20.94 -19.28
C SER A 345 17.79 -19.51 -18.80
N LYS A 346 16.96 -19.21 -17.78
CA LYS A 346 16.61 -17.87 -17.30
C LYS A 346 15.93 -16.99 -18.37
N ALA A 347 15.54 -17.57 -19.50
CA ALA A 347 14.81 -16.86 -20.55
C ALA A 347 13.39 -16.54 -20.10
N VAL A 348 12.94 -15.31 -20.36
CA VAL A 348 11.59 -14.85 -20.07
C VAL A 348 10.81 -14.69 -21.37
N ARG A 349 9.57 -15.23 -21.40
CA ARG A 349 8.64 -15.04 -22.52
C ARG A 349 7.33 -14.42 -22.08
N THR A 350 6.65 -13.74 -22.97
CA THR A 350 5.30 -13.21 -22.75
C THR A 350 4.28 -14.31 -23.07
N VAL A 351 3.34 -14.52 -22.16
CA VAL A 351 2.16 -15.37 -22.38
C VAL A 351 0.96 -14.50 -22.71
N MET A 352 0.78 -13.42 -21.98
CA MET A 352 -0.28 -12.45 -22.23
C MET A 352 0.26 -11.03 -22.12
N ASP A 353 -0.01 -10.21 -23.15
CA ASP A 353 0.42 -8.82 -23.21
C ASP A 353 -0.46 -7.94 -22.31
N ALA A 354 0.15 -6.93 -21.69
CA ALA A 354 -0.49 -5.97 -20.79
C ALA A 354 -1.70 -5.24 -21.43
N LYS A 355 -1.69 -5.04 -22.76
CA LYS A 355 -2.77 -4.35 -23.49
C LYS A 355 -4.14 -5.07 -23.43
N TYR A 356 -4.14 -6.36 -23.05
CA TYR A 356 -5.38 -7.13 -22.95
C TYR A 356 -5.99 -7.11 -21.55
N GLN A 357 -5.35 -6.45 -20.58
CA GLN A 357 -5.84 -6.43 -19.21
C GLN A 357 -5.85 -5.03 -18.61
N TYR A 358 -6.88 -4.77 -17.82
CA TYR A 358 -6.96 -3.61 -16.95
C TYR A 358 -7.02 -4.06 -15.49
N SER A 359 -6.08 -3.60 -14.67
CA SER A 359 -6.10 -3.83 -13.23
C SER A 359 -6.60 -2.58 -12.52
N TYR A 360 -7.78 -2.67 -11.90
CA TYR A 360 -8.31 -1.63 -10.99
C TYR A 360 -8.18 -2.02 -9.51
N ALA A 361 -7.79 -3.26 -9.25
CA ALA A 361 -7.51 -3.78 -7.92
C ALA A 361 -6.03 -4.00 -7.71
N ASP A 362 -5.60 -4.07 -6.45
CA ASP A 362 -4.21 -4.18 -6.06
C ASP A 362 -3.62 -5.55 -6.42
N GLY A 363 -3.25 -5.70 -7.67
CA GLY A 363 -2.35 -6.76 -8.10
C GLY A 363 -2.95 -8.09 -8.46
N ASP A 364 -4.27 -8.19 -8.54
CA ASP A 364 -4.88 -9.50 -8.49
C ASP A 364 -5.42 -9.97 -9.83
N GLN A 365 -4.48 -10.30 -10.73
CA GLN A 365 -4.81 -11.07 -11.92
C GLN A 365 -4.75 -12.55 -11.56
N TRP A 366 -5.92 -13.22 -11.55
CA TRP A 366 -5.95 -14.65 -11.35
C TRP A 366 -5.44 -15.36 -12.59
N PHE A 367 -4.45 -16.22 -12.42
CA PHE A 367 -3.99 -17.16 -13.45
C PHE A 367 -3.58 -18.47 -12.82
N GLN A 368 -3.62 -19.54 -13.58
CA GLN A 368 -3.28 -20.88 -13.13
C GLN A 368 -2.69 -21.70 -14.26
N TRP A 369 -1.69 -22.51 -13.95
CA TRP A 369 -1.16 -23.53 -14.85
C TRP A 369 -2.14 -24.69 -15.06
N SER A 370 -2.18 -25.22 -16.28
CA SER A 370 -2.77 -26.55 -16.52
C SER A 370 -1.92 -27.64 -15.88
N PRO A 371 -2.53 -28.79 -15.47
CA PRO A 371 -1.80 -29.89 -14.84
C PRO A 371 -0.64 -30.46 -15.70
N ASP A 372 -0.73 -30.37 -17.00
CA ASP A 372 0.30 -30.80 -17.95
C ASP A 372 1.39 -29.76 -18.21
N SER A 373 1.34 -28.61 -17.56
CA SER A 373 2.29 -27.49 -17.73
C SER A 373 2.32 -26.87 -19.12
N GLN A 374 1.29 -27.09 -19.96
CA GLN A 374 1.29 -26.61 -21.35
C GLN A 374 0.53 -25.28 -21.51
N TRP A 375 -0.43 -25.00 -20.63
CA TRP A 375 -1.35 -23.88 -20.74
C TRP A 375 -1.38 -23.04 -19.45
N ILE A 376 -1.70 -21.79 -19.62
CA ILE A 376 -2.05 -20.89 -18.52
C ILE A 376 -3.46 -20.36 -18.77
N GLN A 377 -4.35 -20.60 -17.82
CA GLN A 377 -5.68 -20.01 -17.79
C GLN A 377 -5.58 -18.71 -16.99
N SER A 378 -6.21 -17.63 -17.45
CA SER A 378 -6.28 -16.36 -16.72
C SER A 378 -7.69 -15.80 -16.72
N GLY A 379 -8.03 -15.06 -15.67
CA GLY A 379 -9.20 -14.19 -15.65
C GLY A 379 -8.99 -13.02 -16.61
N PHE A 380 -10.02 -12.64 -17.34
CA PHE A 380 -10.00 -11.50 -18.24
C PHE A 380 -10.98 -10.43 -17.75
N ILE A 381 -10.49 -9.22 -17.51
CA ILE A 381 -11.34 -8.05 -17.31
C ILE A 381 -11.15 -7.18 -18.54
N GLY A 382 -12.06 -7.33 -19.51
CA GLY A 382 -12.06 -6.54 -20.74
C GLY A 382 -12.37 -5.07 -20.43
N ILE A 383 -11.72 -4.19 -21.15
CA ILE A 383 -12.17 -2.80 -21.27
C ILE A 383 -13.35 -2.86 -22.25
N GLY A 384 -14.60 -2.68 -21.71
CA GLY A 384 -15.80 -2.57 -22.51
C GLY A 384 -15.91 -1.24 -23.24
#